data_2723f20288e3b89cda983f13c45fc6a1
#
_entry.id   2723f20288e3b89cda983f13c45fc6a1
#
_cell.length_a   1.000
_cell.length_b   1.000
_cell.length_c   1.000
_cell.angle_alpha   90.00
_cell.angle_beta   90.00
_cell.angle_gamma   90.00
#
_symmetry.space_group_name_H-M   'P 1'
#
loop_
_entity.id
_entity.type
_entity.pdbx_description
1 polymer ?
#
loop_
_entity_poly.entity_id
_entity_poly.type
_entity_poly.pdbx_seq_one_letter_code
_entity_poly.pdbx_strand_id
1 'polypeptide(L)'
;YANFVGAYKPIMSKSDVYDNLDTEKRRVLAVLQDKSMSAQEKYDELYNKFKDEGLTCLPLLLGIYTDENFKTRKVDGSDAASDNSVERNHGRAIRPYLSLNPQNKNKEISYEFVPGPFMRIYVQAMNHPEEDYLLLIEEINRANVAAVFGEVFQLLDRDDRNASQYPVKPSEDIKAYLAKELGGRPEQYDEIKIPDNMYIWSTMNSADQGVFPMDTAFKRRWNFEYIGINHKEGKIKDTYLVCDKAQVPYRVDWNELRKAINTTLASRDYKINEDKLMGPFFVSKSILENEDAFRETFKSKIIMYLFEDAAKQRRHMLFGGCDEDIRNQYSTIC
;
A
#
# COMPACT_ATOMS: atom_id res chain seq x y z
N TYR A 1 -0.62 0.97 -14.77
CA TYR A 1 0.72 1.55 -14.84
C TYR A 1 1.00 2.47 -13.64
N ALA A 2 0.19 3.49 -13.43
CA ALA A 2 0.38 4.51 -12.39
C ALA A 2 0.56 3.95 -10.95
N ASN A 3 -0.17 2.90 -10.59
CA ASN A 3 -0.03 2.29 -9.26
C ASN A 3 1.15 1.29 -9.18
N PHE A 4 1.64 0.81 -10.31
CA PHE A 4 2.70 -0.18 -10.38
C PHE A 4 4.09 0.46 -10.54
N VAL A 5 4.24 1.37 -11.49
CA VAL A 5 5.49 2.08 -11.76
C VAL A 5 5.57 3.36 -10.93
N GLY A 6 4.56 4.19 -11.00
CA GLY A 6 4.43 5.44 -10.28
C GLY A 6 3.58 6.44 -11.05
N ALA A 7 3.15 7.47 -10.35
CA ALA A 7 2.38 8.57 -10.91
C ALA A 7 2.55 9.85 -10.11
N TYR A 8 2.25 10.97 -10.75
CA TYR A 8 2.04 12.23 -10.04
C TYR A 8 0.80 12.13 -9.17
N LYS A 9 0.98 12.42 -7.90
CA LYS A 9 -0.12 12.53 -6.95
C LYS A 9 -0.10 13.91 -6.32
N PRO A 10 -1.27 14.51 -6.10
CA PRO A 10 -1.35 15.72 -5.30
C PRO A 10 -0.88 15.38 -3.90
N ILE A 11 0.17 16.04 -3.46
CA ILE A 11 0.60 16.03 -2.08
C ILE A 11 0.39 17.42 -1.50
N MET A 12 0.02 17.46 -0.25
CA MET A 12 0.10 18.73 0.48
C MET A 12 1.58 18.99 0.69
N SER A 13 2.17 19.87 -0.11
CA SER A 13 3.55 20.24 0.10
C SER A 13 3.66 20.81 1.50
N LYS A 14 4.49 20.19 2.30
CA LYS A 14 5.24 20.93 3.29
C LYS A 14 6.26 21.72 2.48
N SER A 15 5.80 22.80 1.83
CA SER A 15 6.77 23.72 1.25
C SER A 15 7.64 24.13 2.43
N ASP A 16 8.91 23.78 2.39
CA ASP A 16 9.90 24.43 3.20
C ASP A 16 9.99 25.87 2.69
N VAL A 17 8.99 26.68 3.07
CA VAL A 17 8.88 28.12 2.82
C VAL A 17 10.14 28.82 3.35
N TYR A 18 10.99 28.06 4.02
CA TYR A 18 12.17 28.50 4.73
C TYR A 18 13.46 28.53 3.88
N ASP A 19 13.51 27.86 2.74
CA ASP A 19 14.73 27.73 1.95
C ASP A 19 15.19 29.06 1.31
N ASN A 20 14.26 29.98 1.08
CA ASN A 20 14.53 31.30 0.51
C ASN A 20 14.58 32.45 1.54
N LEU A 21 14.58 32.12 2.83
CA LEU A 21 14.66 33.14 3.86
C LEU A 21 16.10 33.58 4.09
N ASP A 22 16.29 34.90 4.27
CA ASP A 22 17.56 35.42 4.73
C ASP A 22 17.86 34.92 6.17
N THR A 23 19.12 34.96 6.55
CA THR A 23 19.61 34.42 7.82
C THR A 23 18.90 35.04 9.04
N GLU A 24 18.48 36.28 8.92
CA GLU A 24 17.83 37.02 10.01
C GLU A 24 16.39 36.58 10.21
N LYS A 25 15.61 36.45 9.14
CA LYS A 25 14.25 35.92 9.20
C LYS A 25 14.21 34.49 9.72
N ARG A 26 15.17 33.65 9.35
CA ARG A 26 15.31 32.28 9.90
C ARG A 26 15.51 32.28 11.41
N ARG A 27 16.34 33.20 11.94
CA ARG A 27 16.56 33.32 13.39
C ARG A 27 15.32 33.78 14.14
N VAL A 28 14.62 34.80 13.62
CA VAL A 28 13.34 35.26 14.19
C VAL A 28 12.33 34.12 14.22
N LEU A 29 12.21 33.39 13.13
CA LEU A 29 11.28 32.29 13.03
C LEU A 29 11.64 31.15 13.99
N ALA A 30 12.91 30.83 14.16
CA ALA A 30 13.37 29.81 15.10
C ALA A 30 12.95 30.13 16.54
N VAL A 31 13.10 31.41 16.97
CA VAL A 31 12.64 31.85 18.29
C VAL A 31 11.12 31.76 18.41
N LEU A 32 10.38 32.22 17.38
CA LEU A 32 8.90 32.19 17.40
C LEU A 32 8.34 30.78 17.48
N GLN A 33 9.01 29.80 16.87
CA GLN A 33 8.60 28.40 16.80
C GLN A 33 9.11 27.55 17.95
N ASP A 34 10.03 28.05 18.77
CA ASP A 34 10.56 27.30 19.91
C ASP A 34 9.44 27.04 20.94
N LYS A 35 9.11 25.78 21.11
CA LYS A 35 8.07 25.35 22.05
C LYS A 35 8.55 25.28 23.51
N SER A 36 9.85 25.37 23.75
CA SER A 36 10.43 25.38 25.10
C SER A 36 10.39 26.76 25.75
N MET A 37 10.23 27.81 24.96
CA MET A 37 10.19 29.22 25.43
C MET A 37 8.74 29.66 25.59
N SER A 38 8.48 30.34 26.72
CA SER A 38 7.23 31.10 26.93
C SER A 38 7.14 32.28 25.97
N ALA A 39 5.93 32.81 25.77
CA ALA A 39 5.73 33.99 24.93
C ALA A 39 6.53 35.21 25.43
N GLN A 40 6.66 35.38 26.76
CA GLN A 40 7.45 36.46 27.36
C GLN A 40 8.94 36.28 27.04
N GLU A 41 9.50 35.11 27.19
CA GLU A 41 10.91 34.84 26.85
C GLU A 41 11.21 35.09 25.38
N LYS A 42 10.32 34.67 24.48
CA LYS A 42 10.42 34.96 23.04
C LYS A 42 10.39 36.47 22.77
N TYR A 43 9.49 37.19 23.47
CA TYR A 43 9.39 38.64 23.34
C TYR A 43 10.69 39.31 23.78
N ASP A 44 11.21 38.97 24.95
CA ASP A 44 12.42 39.58 25.54
C ASP A 44 13.65 39.31 24.63
N GLU A 45 13.78 38.10 24.10
CA GLU A 45 14.89 37.76 23.20
C GLU A 45 14.80 38.56 21.89
N LEU A 46 13.63 38.60 21.25
CA LEU A 46 13.44 39.31 20.01
C LEU A 46 13.47 40.85 20.21
N TYR A 47 12.95 41.35 21.32
CA TYR A 47 12.98 42.77 21.65
C TYR A 47 14.40 43.26 21.86
N ASN A 48 15.19 42.59 22.67
CA ASN A 48 16.60 42.93 22.89
C ASN A 48 17.41 43.01 21.61
N LYS A 49 17.07 42.18 20.63
CA LYS A 49 17.71 42.13 19.35
C LYS A 49 17.28 43.22 18.37
N PHE A 50 15.99 43.61 18.41
CA PHE A 50 15.37 44.49 17.43
C PHE A 50 14.93 45.87 18.00
N LYS A 51 15.22 46.14 19.27
CA LYS A 51 14.81 47.41 19.93
C LYS A 51 15.30 48.65 19.21
N ASP A 52 16.47 48.57 18.59
CA ASP A 52 17.09 49.69 17.86
C ASP A 52 16.49 49.85 16.45
N GLU A 53 15.78 48.88 15.95
CA GLU A 53 15.14 48.90 14.63
C GLU A 53 13.66 49.35 14.70
N GLY A 54 13.15 49.68 15.88
CA GLY A 54 11.82 50.20 16.05
C GLY A 54 10.68 49.21 15.73
N LEU A 55 10.91 47.92 15.91
CA LEU A 55 9.93 46.87 15.64
C LEU A 55 8.82 46.86 16.70
N THR A 56 7.91 47.82 16.60
CA THR A 56 6.71 47.94 17.44
C THR A 56 5.66 46.82 17.14
N CYS A 57 5.87 46.06 16.10
CA CYS A 57 4.98 44.95 15.68
C CYS A 57 5.27 43.61 16.37
N LEU A 58 6.31 43.52 17.20
CA LEU A 58 6.72 42.28 17.86
C LEU A 58 5.61 41.60 18.67
N PRO A 59 4.82 42.35 19.51
CA PRO A 59 3.71 41.71 20.23
C PRO A 59 2.63 41.11 19.33
N LEU A 60 2.36 41.73 18.17
CA LEU A 60 1.40 41.23 17.21
C LEU A 60 1.94 39.96 16.54
N LEU A 61 3.24 39.94 16.18
CA LEU A 61 3.92 38.80 15.60
C LEU A 61 3.91 37.59 16.58
N LEU A 62 4.19 37.85 17.85
CA LEU A 62 4.14 36.82 18.89
C LEU A 62 2.73 36.27 19.08
N GLY A 63 1.70 37.14 19.14
CA GLY A 63 0.31 36.70 19.22
C GLY A 63 -0.11 35.78 18.08
N ILE A 64 0.38 36.02 16.85
CA ILE A 64 0.13 35.17 15.66
C ILE A 64 0.77 33.80 15.82
N TYR A 65 2.00 33.72 16.36
CA TYR A 65 2.76 32.45 16.43
C TYR A 65 2.53 31.66 17.72
N THR A 66 2.16 32.34 18.83
CA THR A 66 1.99 31.68 20.13
C THR A 66 0.53 31.45 20.52
N ASP A 67 -0.41 31.95 19.74
CA ASP A 67 -1.86 31.90 20.03
C ASP A 67 -2.24 32.62 21.35
N GLU A 68 -1.36 33.51 21.83
CA GLU A 68 -1.59 34.33 23.02
C GLU A 68 -2.01 35.75 22.66
N ASN A 69 -2.91 36.34 23.44
CA ASN A 69 -3.34 37.74 23.28
C ASN A 69 -2.27 38.72 23.76
N PHE A 70 -1.20 38.87 22.98
CA PHE A 70 -0.27 39.98 23.21
C PHE A 70 -0.91 41.29 22.75
N LYS A 71 -1.18 42.16 23.71
CA LYS A 71 -1.61 43.52 23.40
C LYS A 71 -0.45 44.29 22.78
N THR A 72 -0.73 45.04 21.73
CA THR A 72 0.22 46.01 21.15
C THR A 72 0.59 47.05 22.22
N ARG A 73 1.85 47.07 22.62
CA ARG A 73 2.39 48.10 23.54
C ARG A 73 3.22 49.10 22.76
N LYS A 74 3.15 50.36 23.20
CA LYS A 74 4.09 51.37 22.72
C LYS A 74 5.46 51.16 23.37
N VAL A 75 6.50 51.81 22.81
CA VAL A 75 7.87 51.73 23.31
C VAL A 75 7.97 52.18 24.79
N ASP A 76 7.06 53.05 25.26
CA ASP A 76 6.94 53.50 26.63
C ASP A 76 6.19 52.54 27.58
N GLY A 77 5.80 51.39 27.08
CA GLY A 77 5.06 50.36 27.83
C GLY A 77 3.55 50.59 27.93
N SER A 78 3.02 51.65 27.35
CA SER A 78 1.57 51.92 27.34
C SER A 78 0.89 51.16 26.21
N ASP A 79 -0.43 50.84 26.38
CA ASP A 79 -1.22 50.21 25.32
C ASP A 79 -1.32 51.14 24.10
N ALA A 80 -1.05 50.63 22.92
CA ALA A 80 -1.27 51.41 21.71
C ALA A 80 -2.78 51.55 21.48
N ALA A 81 -3.27 52.80 21.56
CA ALA A 81 -4.60 53.10 21.07
C ALA A 81 -4.66 52.80 19.57
N SER A 82 -5.80 52.28 19.10
CA SER A 82 -6.02 51.92 17.70
C SER A 82 -5.93 53.16 16.78
N ASP A 83 -4.70 53.54 16.43
CA ASP A 83 -4.43 54.53 15.41
C ASP A 83 -4.19 53.81 14.08
N ASN A 84 -5.00 54.11 13.08
CA ASN A 84 -4.94 53.54 11.73
C ASN A 84 -3.56 53.66 11.04
N SER A 85 -2.71 54.59 11.49
CA SER A 85 -1.35 54.76 11.00
C SER A 85 -0.39 53.72 11.58
N VAL A 86 -0.56 53.36 12.85
CA VAL A 86 0.22 52.36 13.57
C VAL A 86 -0.11 50.96 12.99
N GLU A 87 -1.40 50.64 12.81
CA GLU A 87 -1.83 49.39 12.22
C GLU A 87 -1.28 49.18 10.81
N ARG A 88 -1.26 50.23 9.97
CA ARG A 88 -0.68 50.17 8.62
C ARG A 88 0.83 49.90 8.62
N ASN A 89 1.56 50.52 9.53
CA ASN A 89 2.99 50.31 9.67
C ASN A 89 3.31 48.92 10.23
N HIS A 90 2.52 48.46 11.22
CA HIS A 90 2.62 47.09 11.73
C HIS A 90 2.31 46.05 10.64
N GLY A 91 1.26 46.26 9.86
CA GLY A 91 0.92 45.35 8.75
C GLY A 91 2.01 45.25 7.71
N ARG A 92 2.76 46.31 7.43
CA ARG A 92 3.92 46.27 6.53
C ARG A 92 5.09 45.52 7.14
N ALA A 93 5.39 45.75 8.41
CA ALA A 93 6.53 45.10 9.09
C ALA A 93 6.34 43.61 9.31
N ILE A 94 5.12 43.16 9.61
CA ILE A 94 4.81 41.72 9.84
C ILE A 94 4.54 40.94 8.56
N ARG A 95 4.22 41.61 7.43
CA ARG A 95 3.88 40.94 6.16
C ARG A 95 4.87 39.88 5.73
N PRO A 96 6.19 40.06 5.83
CA PRO A 96 7.17 39.03 5.50
C PRO A 96 7.07 37.77 6.36
N TYR A 97 6.54 37.89 7.60
CA TYR A 97 6.43 36.81 8.56
C TYR A 97 5.06 36.13 8.56
N LEU A 98 4.01 36.81 8.09
CA LEU A 98 2.65 36.22 8.00
C LEU A 98 2.59 35.03 7.04
N SER A 99 3.34 35.10 5.94
CA SER A 99 3.44 33.98 4.98
C SER A 99 4.16 32.76 5.56
N LEU A 100 4.88 32.93 6.66
CA LEU A 100 5.68 31.90 7.31
C LEU A 100 4.94 31.22 8.47
N ASN A 101 3.75 31.72 8.84
CA ASN A 101 2.95 31.13 9.92
C ASN A 101 2.46 29.72 9.50
N PRO A 102 2.81 28.66 10.27
CA PRO A 102 2.32 27.31 10.01
C PRO A 102 0.79 27.18 10.01
N GLN A 103 0.10 28.09 10.72
CA GLN A 103 -1.37 28.10 10.77
C GLN A 103 -2.00 28.74 9.51
N ASN A 104 -1.26 29.65 8.85
CA ASN A 104 -1.65 30.26 7.58
C ASN A 104 -1.11 29.51 6.36
N LYS A 105 -0.84 28.22 6.47
CA LYS A 105 -0.47 27.39 5.32
C LYS A 105 -1.61 27.46 4.31
N ASN A 106 -1.45 28.31 3.32
CA ASN A 106 -2.04 28.01 2.03
C ASN A 106 -1.49 26.64 1.65
N LYS A 107 -2.35 25.65 1.81
CA LYS A 107 -2.06 24.28 1.40
C LYS A 107 -1.96 24.33 -0.12
N GLU A 108 -0.80 24.68 -0.63
CA GLU A 108 -0.53 24.57 -2.04
C GLU A 108 -0.46 23.08 -2.37
N ILE A 109 -1.38 22.66 -3.21
CA ILE A 109 -1.34 21.32 -3.74
C ILE A 109 -0.18 21.29 -4.73
N SER A 110 0.93 20.70 -4.33
CA SER A 110 1.99 20.34 -5.26
C SER A 110 1.75 18.93 -5.80
N TYR A 111 2.22 18.69 -7.01
CA TYR A 111 2.18 17.35 -7.59
C TYR A 111 3.58 16.77 -7.52
N GLU A 112 3.73 15.63 -6.86
CA GLU A 112 5.01 14.93 -6.82
C GLU A 112 4.88 13.53 -7.42
N PHE A 113 5.95 13.08 -8.05
CA PHE A 113 6.03 11.70 -8.52
C PHE A 113 6.12 10.76 -7.32
N VAL A 114 5.10 9.92 -7.15
CA VAL A 114 5.05 8.89 -6.13
C VAL A 114 5.39 7.55 -6.77
N PRO A 115 6.56 6.95 -6.44
CA PRO A 115 6.98 5.69 -7.04
C PRO A 115 6.05 4.56 -6.63
N GLY A 116 5.71 3.70 -7.58
CA GLY A 116 5.02 2.44 -7.36
C GLY A 116 5.96 1.35 -6.82
N PRO A 117 5.44 0.15 -6.50
CA PRO A 117 6.23 -0.94 -5.95
C PRO A 117 7.37 -1.38 -6.89
N PHE A 118 7.16 -1.36 -8.20
CA PHE A 118 8.20 -1.69 -9.17
C PHE A 118 9.40 -0.75 -9.04
N MET A 119 9.18 0.58 -9.09
CA MET A 119 10.25 1.57 -9.02
C MET A 119 10.96 1.57 -7.66
N ARG A 120 10.24 1.27 -6.58
CA ARG A 120 10.88 1.17 -5.25
C ARG A 120 11.86 0.01 -5.16
N ILE A 121 11.45 -1.17 -5.64
CA ILE A 121 12.33 -2.36 -5.66
C ILE A 121 13.48 -2.15 -6.65
N TYR A 122 13.20 -1.54 -7.80
CA TYR A 122 14.22 -1.20 -8.79
C TYR A 122 15.34 -0.34 -8.20
N VAL A 123 14.98 0.75 -7.49
CA VAL A 123 15.97 1.64 -6.84
C VAL A 123 16.76 0.90 -5.77
N GLN A 124 16.12 0.03 -4.99
CA GLN A 124 16.83 -0.76 -3.97
C GLN A 124 17.82 -1.73 -4.62
N ALA A 125 17.42 -2.45 -5.67
CA ALA A 125 18.30 -3.35 -6.38
C ALA A 125 19.50 -2.62 -7.02
N MET A 126 19.28 -1.42 -7.54
CA MET A 126 20.36 -0.60 -8.12
C MET A 126 21.33 -0.06 -7.06
N ASN A 127 20.84 0.29 -5.87
CA ASN A 127 21.68 0.79 -4.78
C ASN A 127 22.47 -0.31 -4.07
N HIS A 128 22.01 -1.55 -4.12
CA HIS A 128 22.62 -2.70 -3.43
C HIS A 128 22.82 -3.87 -4.40
N PRO A 129 23.76 -3.77 -5.33
CA PRO A 129 23.96 -4.78 -6.37
C PRO A 129 24.39 -6.16 -5.84
N GLU A 130 24.86 -6.21 -4.60
CA GLU A 130 25.29 -7.46 -3.92
C GLU A 130 24.14 -8.23 -3.27
N GLU A 131 22.92 -7.65 -3.24
CA GLU A 131 21.76 -8.24 -2.59
C GLU A 131 20.67 -8.55 -3.62
N ASP A 132 20.00 -9.68 -3.42
CA ASP A 132 18.87 -10.07 -4.26
C ASP A 132 17.56 -9.39 -3.79
N TYR A 133 16.81 -8.84 -4.73
CA TYR A 133 15.53 -8.18 -4.49
C TYR A 133 14.39 -8.89 -5.22
N LEU A 134 13.32 -9.15 -4.47
CA LEU A 134 12.14 -9.83 -5.00
C LEU A 134 10.92 -8.90 -5.00
N LEU A 135 10.34 -8.68 -6.17
CA LEU A 135 9.00 -8.12 -6.32
C LEU A 135 7.98 -9.26 -6.42
N LEU A 136 7.18 -9.45 -5.38
CA LEU A 136 6.10 -10.44 -5.37
C LEU A 136 4.78 -9.78 -5.80
N ILE A 137 4.15 -10.33 -6.83
CA ILE A 137 2.85 -9.88 -7.36
C ILE A 137 1.84 -10.99 -7.17
N GLU A 138 0.90 -10.80 -6.27
CA GLU A 138 -0.19 -11.76 -6.07
C GLU A 138 -1.32 -11.54 -7.07
N GLU A 139 -1.88 -12.64 -7.57
CA GLU A 139 -3.03 -12.64 -8.49
C GLU A 139 -2.87 -11.71 -9.70
N ILE A 140 -1.77 -11.85 -10.42
CA ILE A 140 -1.40 -10.96 -11.54
C ILE A 140 -2.50 -10.82 -12.60
N ASN A 141 -3.33 -11.83 -12.77
CA ASN A 141 -4.42 -11.89 -13.74
C ASN A 141 -5.75 -11.24 -13.24
N ARG A 142 -5.77 -10.67 -12.02
CA ARG A 142 -6.90 -9.84 -11.54
C ARG A 142 -6.97 -8.48 -12.21
N ALA A 143 -5.92 -8.07 -12.91
CA ALA A 143 -5.89 -6.84 -13.68
C ALA A 143 -5.45 -7.10 -15.12
N ASN A 144 -5.72 -6.14 -16.00
CA ASN A 144 -5.15 -6.17 -17.34
C ASN A 144 -3.64 -5.93 -17.24
N VAL A 145 -2.86 -7.00 -17.36
CA VAL A 145 -1.40 -6.98 -17.17
C VAL A 145 -0.69 -6.07 -18.16
N ALA A 146 -1.14 -6.00 -19.40
CA ALA A 146 -0.57 -5.10 -20.41
C ALA A 146 -0.75 -3.63 -19.99
N ALA A 147 -1.91 -3.26 -19.47
CA ALA A 147 -2.17 -1.90 -18.98
C ALA A 147 -1.40 -1.58 -17.69
N VAL A 148 -1.21 -2.56 -16.81
CA VAL A 148 -0.46 -2.39 -15.55
C VAL A 148 1.02 -2.22 -15.80
N PHE A 149 1.61 -3.07 -16.62
CA PHE A 149 3.05 -3.04 -16.91
C PHE A 149 3.42 -1.93 -17.91
N GLY A 150 2.56 -1.64 -18.89
CA GLY A 150 2.86 -0.65 -19.92
C GLY A 150 4.22 -0.91 -20.58
N GLU A 151 5.08 0.10 -20.63
CA GLU A 151 6.43 0.02 -21.22
C GLU A 151 7.37 -0.92 -20.46
N VAL A 152 7.19 -1.08 -19.13
CA VAL A 152 7.99 -1.99 -18.30
C VAL A 152 7.83 -3.45 -18.75
N PHE A 153 6.77 -3.77 -19.49
CA PHE A 153 6.56 -5.08 -20.06
C PHE A 153 7.74 -5.57 -20.92
N GLN A 154 8.38 -4.67 -21.66
CA GLN A 154 9.54 -4.99 -22.48
C GLN A 154 10.77 -5.38 -21.64
N LEU A 155 10.87 -4.86 -20.41
CA LEU A 155 11.97 -5.16 -19.50
C LEU A 155 11.95 -6.59 -18.97
N LEU A 156 10.83 -7.32 -19.13
CA LEU A 156 10.68 -8.72 -18.69
C LEU A 156 11.40 -9.72 -19.62
N ASP A 157 11.81 -9.33 -20.83
CA ASP A 157 12.71 -10.13 -21.65
C ASP A 157 14.12 -10.10 -21.02
N ARG A 158 14.58 -11.23 -20.48
CA ARG A 158 15.85 -11.37 -19.76
C ARG A 158 16.92 -12.00 -20.61
N ASP A 159 18.15 -11.57 -20.42
CA ASP A 159 19.35 -12.22 -20.99
C ASP A 159 19.86 -13.37 -20.11
N ASP A 160 20.94 -14.03 -20.54
CA ASP A 160 21.55 -15.16 -19.81
C ASP A 160 22.08 -14.78 -18.43
N ARG A 161 22.24 -13.48 -18.14
CA ARG A 161 22.67 -12.95 -16.84
C ARG A 161 21.49 -12.51 -15.99
N ASN A 162 20.27 -12.81 -16.40
CA ASN A 162 19.05 -12.39 -15.71
C ASN A 162 18.79 -10.87 -15.68
N ALA A 163 19.50 -10.08 -16.50
CA ALA A 163 19.21 -8.64 -16.68
C ALA A 163 18.24 -8.44 -17.86
N SER A 164 17.56 -7.29 -17.95
CA SER A 164 16.73 -7.00 -19.12
C SER A 164 17.55 -7.00 -20.40
N GLN A 165 17.10 -7.75 -21.41
CA GLN A 165 17.76 -7.82 -22.73
C GLN A 165 17.67 -6.47 -23.44
N TYR A 166 16.51 -5.84 -23.41
CA TYR A 166 16.24 -4.57 -24.07
C TYR A 166 15.99 -3.46 -23.04
N PRO A 167 16.53 -2.24 -23.28
CA PRO A 167 16.22 -1.11 -22.42
C PRO A 167 14.86 -0.51 -22.78
N VAL A 168 14.35 0.29 -21.84
CA VAL A 168 13.17 1.17 -22.03
C VAL A 168 13.57 2.60 -21.73
N LYS A 169 13.04 3.54 -22.48
CA LYS A 169 13.20 4.98 -22.23
C LYS A 169 12.16 5.43 -21.20
N PRO A 170 12.56 5.77 -19.98
CA PRO A 170 11.61 6.25 -18.98
C PRO A 170 11.15 7.68 -19.28
N SER A 171 10.01 8.08 -18.70
CA SER A 171 9.56 9.46 -18.74
C SER A 171 10.53 10.39 -17.98
N GLU A 172 10.49 11.68 -18.29
CA GLU A 172 11.33 12.68 -17.61
C GLU A 172 11.16 12.66 -16.08
N ASP A 173 9.97 12.35 -15.63
CA ASP A 173 9.63 12.24 -14.20
C ASP A 173 10.34 11.07 -13.54
N ILE A 174 10.38 9.93 -14.21
CA ILE A 174 11.10 8.75 -13.74
C ILE A 174 12.59 9.02 -13.73
N LYS A 175 13.13 9.70 -14.75
CA LYS A 175 14.55 10.10 -14.78
C LYS A 175 14.90 11.02 -13.61
N ALA A 176 14.06 12.03 -13.35
CA ALA A 176 14.24 12.94 -12.21
C ALA A 176 14.18 12.19 -10.86
N TYR A 177 13.25 11.27 -10.73
CA TYR A 177 13.16 10.41 -9.56
C TYR A 177 14.40 9.53 -9.38
N LEU A 178 14.86 8.87 -10.45
CA LEU A 178 16.07 8.04 -10.40
C LEU A 178 17.33 8.86 -10.07
N ALA A 179 17.47 10.05 -10.64
CA ALA A 179 18.58 10.95 -10.32
C ALA A 179 18.58 11.38 -8.85
N LYS A 180 17.39 11.56 -8.26
CA LYS A 180 17.23 11.86 -6.83
C LYS A 180 17.64 10.69 -5.93
N GLU A 181 17.21 9.48 -6.26
CA GLU A 181 17.37 8.30 -5.40
C GLU A 181 18.73 7.59 -5.60
N LEU A 182 19.25 7.59 -6.83
CA LEU A 182 20.51 6.92 -7.20
C LEU A 182 21.68 7.90 -7.36
N GLY A 183 21.40 9.21 -7.35
CA GLY A 183 22.38 10.25 -7.61
C GLY A 183 22.55 10.56 -9.10
N GLY A 184 23.39 11.54 -9.40
CA GLY A 184 23.69 11.94 -10.78
C GLY A 184 22.68 12.93 -11.37
N ARG A 185 22.57 12.94 -12.71
CA ARG A 185 21.65 13.81 -13.45
C ARG A 185 20.59 12.99 -14.18
N PRO A 186 19.39 13.54 -14.43
CA PRO A 186 18.31 12.82 -15.13
C PRO A 186 18.73 12.23 -16.48
N GLU A 187 19.61 12.89 -17.23
CA GLU A 187 20.08 12.44 -18.55
C GLU A 187 20.90 11.15 -18.51
N GLN A 188 21.42 10.79 -17.34
CA GLN A 188 22.14 9.51 -17.14
C GLN A 188 21.19 8.30 -17.11
N TYR A 189 19.88 8.55 -16.97
CA TYR A 189 18.83 7.55 -16.93
C TYR A 189 17.95 7.56 -18.18
N ASP A 190 18.52 7.90 -19.33
CA ASP A 190 17.83 7.87 -20.63
C ASP A 190 17.36 6.47 -21.03
N GLU A 191 18.00 5.45 -20.49
CA GLU A 191 17.62 4.06 -20.66
C GLU A 191 17.68 3.33 -19.32
N ILE A 192 16.65 2.54 -19.03
CA ILE A 192 16.61 1.67 -17.84
C ILE A 192 16.49 0.21 -18.25
N LYS A 193 17.11 -0.66 -17.44
CA LYS A 193 17.02 -2.13 -17.53
C LYS A 193 16.81 -2.68 -16.13
N ILE A 194 16.02 -3.70 -15.98
CA ILE A 194 15.95 -4.42 -14.70
C ILE A 194 17.30 -5.10 -14.48
N PRO A 195 17.97 -4.87 -13.34
CA PRO A 195 19.27 -5.47 -13.05
C PRO A 195 19.14 -6.98 -12.78
N ASP A 196 20.26 -7.68 -12.80
CA ASP A 196 20.34 -9.14 -12.63
C ASP A 196 19.97 -9.63 -11.22
N ASN A 197 20.09 -8.76 -10.21
CA ASN A 197 19.73 -9.02 -8.82
C ASN A 197 18.26 -8.69 -8.48
N MET A 198 17.43 -8.28 -9.47
CA MET A 198 16.01 -8.01 -9.26
C MET A 198 15.14 -9.11 -9.87
N TYR A 199 14.45 -9.85 -9.03
CA TYR A 199 13.54 -10.93 -9.37
C TYR A 199 12.08 -10.46 -9.29
N ILE A 200 11.24 -11.01 -10.15
CA ILE A 200 9.79 -10.76 -10.14
C ILE A 200 9.10 -12.12 -10.12
N TRP A 201 8.35 -12.38 -9.04
CA TRP A 201 7.50 -13.56 -8.93
C TRP A 201 6.05 -13.15 -8.95
N SER A 202 5.21 -13.99 -9.51
CA SER A 202 3.79 -13.73 -9.46
C SER A 202 2.99 -15.01 -9.23
N THR A 203 1.85 -14.86 -8.55
CA THR A 203 0.86 -15.94 -8.45
C THR A 203 -0.30 -15.67 -9.40
N MET A 204 -0.90 -16.73 -9.87
CA MET A 204 -2.03 -16.69 -10.78
C MET A 204 -2.98 -17.85 -10.51
N ASN A 205 -4.27 -17.55 -10.43
CA ASN A 205 -5.32 -18.57 -10.53
C ASN A 205 -5.93 -18.49 -11.94
N SER A 206 -5.61 -19.45 -12.80
CA SER A 206 -6.04 -19.43 -14.21
C SER A 206 -7.52 -19.74 -14.42
N ALA A 207 -8.16 -20.29 -13.41
CA ALA A 207 -9.49 -20.84 -13.49
C ALA A 207 -10.56 -20.00 -12.75
N ASP A 208 -10.14 -18.92 -12.13
CA ASP A 208 -11.06 -18.03 -11.42
C ASP A 208 -11.96 -17.25 -12.40
N GLN A 209 -13.19 -17.00 -11.99
CA GLN A 209 -14.12 -16.19 -12.77
C GLN A 209 -13.81 -14.69 -12.60
N GLY A 210 -13.87 -13.93 -13.69
CA GLY A 210 -13.60 -12.49 -13.67
C GLY A 210 -12.12 -12.12 -13.71
N VAL A 211 -11.25 -13.02 -14.14
CA VAL A 211 -9.84 -12.74 -14.42
C VAL A 211 -9.63 -12.30 -15.87
N PHE A 212 -8.60 -11.50 -16.09
CA PHE A 212 -8.19 -11.09 -17.43
C PHE A 212 -7.38 -12.20 -18.10
N PRO A 213 -7.65 -12.51 -19.37
CA PRO A 213 -6.82 -13.43 -20.12
C PRO A 213 -5.42 -12.82 -20.31
N MET A 214 -4.40 -13.63 -20.11
CA MET A 214 -3.02 -13.25 -20.43
C MET A 214 -2.67 -13.72 -21.84
N ASP A 215 -2.16 -12.79 -22.65
CA ASP A 215 -1.74 -13.09 -24.00
C ASP A 215 -0.44 -13.93 -24.04
N THR A 216 -0.16 -14.49 -25.22
CA THR A 216 1.02 -15.33 -25.44
C THR A 216 2.32 -14.51 -25.30
N ALA A 217 2.31 -13.22 -25.68
CA ALA A 217 3.48 -12.37 -25.60
C ALA A 217 3.88 -12.11 -24.15
N PHE A 218 2.89 -11.99 -23.26
CA PHE A 218 3.14 -11.89 -21.81
C PHE A 218 3.65 -13.23 -21.27
N LYS A 219 2.96 -14.32 -21.58
CA LYS A 219 3.29 -15.65 -21.05
C LYS A 219 4.73 -16.08 -21.38
N ARG A 220 5.23 -15.82 -22.58
CA ARG A 220 6.58 -16.23 -23.00
C ARG A 220 7.73 -15.64 -22.18
N ARG A 221 7.45 -14.56 -21.42
CA ARG A 221 8.44 -13.86 -20.58
C ARG A 221 8.55 -14.41 -19.17
N TRP A 222 7.74 -15.44 -18.86
CA TRP A 222 7.65 -16.03 -17.53
C TRP A 222 8.01 -17.51 -17.56
N ASN A 223 8.73 -17.93 -16.54
CA ASN A 223 8.87 -19.34 -16.23
C ASN A 223 7.69 -19.76 -15.36
N PHE A 224 6.94 -20.77 -15.83
CA PHE A 224 5.75 -21.23 -15.13
C PHE A 224 6.07 -22.45 -14.27
N GLU A 225 5.66 -22.39 -13.02
CA GLU A 225 5.61 -23.52 -12.10
C GLU A 225 4.16 -23.83 -11.77
N TYR A 226 3.74 -25.06 -12.05
CA TYR A 226 2.40 -25.50 -11.72
C TYR A 226 2.35 -26.04 -10.30
N ILE A 227 1.48 -25.46 -9.46
CA ILE A 227 1.24 -25.89 -8.09
C ILE A 227 -0.02 -26.75 -8.08
N GLY A 228 0.14 -28.06 -8.07
CA GLY A 228 -0.97 -29.02 -8.08
C GLY A 228 -1.76 -28.99 -6.78
N ILE A 229 -3.02 -29.49 -6.86
CA ILE A 229 -4.02 -29.45 -5.78
C ILE A 229 -3.55 -30.12 -4.47
N ASN A 230 -2.60 -31.06 -4.53
CA ASN A 230 -2.07 -31.77 -3.37
C ASN A 230 -0.69 -31.27 -2.92
N HIS A 231 -0.23 -30.13 -3.46
CA HIS A 231 1.09 -29.59 -3.12
C HIS A 231 1.23 -29.36 -1.60
N LYS A 232 2.32 -29.87 -1.02
CA LYS A 232 2.66 -29.76 0.41
C LYS A 232 1.60 -30.30 1.39
N GLU A 233 0.73 -31.23 0.97
CA GLU A 233 -0.27 -31.83 1.86
C GLU A 233 0.33 -32.50 3.12
N GLY A 234 1.59 -32.95 3.03
CA GLY A 234 2.32 -33.52 4.16
C GLY A 234 2.52 -32.55 5.34
N LYS A 235 2.36 -31.23 5.13
CA LYS A 235 2.44 -30.26 6.24
C LYS A 235 1.25 -30.31 7.19
N ILE A 236 0.12 -30.92 6.77
CA ILE A 236 -1.07 -31.17 7.57
C ILE A 236 -1.38 -32.67 7.70
N LYS A 237 -0.40 -33.50 7.39
CA LYS A 237 -0.46 -34.93 7.64
C LYS A 237 -0.64 -35.15 9.16
N ASP A 238 -1.34 -36.21 9.51
CA ASP A 238 -1.62 -36.57 10.89
C ASP A 238 -2.56 -35.59 11.64
N THR A 239 -3.25 -34.70 10.94
CA THR A 239 -4.31 -33.87 11.48
C THR A 239 -5.65 -34.58 11.34
N TYR A 240 -6.28 -34.89 12.46
CA TYR A 240 -7.49 -35.74 12.53
C TYR A 240 -8.69 -34.93 13.01
N LEU A 241 -9.84 -35.31 12.45
CA LEU A 241 -11.15 -34.88 12.93
C LEU A 241 -11.74 -35.98 13.84
N VAL A 242 -12.42 -35.57 14.88
CA VAL A 242 -13.24 -36.47 15.68
C VAL A 242 -14.69 -36.17 15.33
N CYS A 243 -15.33 -37.10 14.66
CA CYS A 243 -16.76 -37.06 14.35
C CYS A 243 -17.52 -38.00 15.24
N ASP A 244 -18.61 -37.52 15.82
CA ASP A 244 -19.52 -38.35 16.57
C ASP A 244 -20.63 -38.87 15.65
N LYS A 245 -20.67 -40.18 15.47
CA LYS A 245 -21.77 -40.86 14.78
C LYS A 245 -22.36 -41.88 15.72
N ALA A 246 -23.58 -41.64 16.13
CA ALA A 246 -24.31 -42.57 16.99
C ALA A 246 -23.56 -42.93 18.30
N GLN A 247 -22.95 -41.96 18.97
CA GLN A 247 -22.17 -42.08 20.21
C GLN A 247 -20.84 -42.84 20.11
N VAL A 248 -20.38 -43.15 18.93
CA VAL A 248 -19.06 -43.74 18.73
C VAL A 248 -18.16 -42.70 18.05
N PRO A 249 -17.19 -42.11 18.78
CA PRO A 249 -16.24 -41.17 18.17
C PRO A 249 -15.34 -41.93 17.21
N TYR A 250 -15.20 -41.40 15.98
CA TYR A 250 -14.22 -41.87 15.02
C TYR A 250 -13.40 -40.70 14.50
N ARG A 251 -12.17 -41.00 14.11
CA ARG A 251 -11.23 -40.00 13.56
C ARG A 251 -11.19 -40.13 12.08
N VAL A 252 -11.23 -38.98 11.39
CA VAL A 252 -11.09 -38.89 9.95
C VAL A 252 -9.97 -37.94 9.67
N ASP A 253 -9.00 -38.39 8.87
CA ASP A 253 -7.94 -37.55 8.39
C ASP A 253 -8.50 -36.49 7.42
N TRP A 254 -8.09 -35.24 7.57
CA TRP A 254 -8.56 -34.15 6.71
C TRP A 254 -8.21 -34.37 5.26
N ASN A 255 -6.98 -34.85 4.95
CA ASN A 255 -6.57 -35.07 3.58
C ASN A 255 -7.38 -36.18 2.94
N GLU A 256 -7.72 -37.23 3.68
CA GLU A 256 -8.57 -38.32 3.17
C GLU A 256 -9.99 -37.81 2.89
N LEU A 257 -10.56 -37.03 3.80
CA LEU A 257 -11.90 -36.46 3.65
C LEU A 257 -11.98 -35.53 2.42
N ARG A 258 -11.05 -34.56 2.32
CA ARG A 258 -11.06 -33.61 1.19
C ARG A 258 -10.80 -34.33 -0.14
N LYS A 259 -9.91 -35.34 -0.19
CA LYS A 259 -9.65 -36.13 -1.39
C LYS A 259 -10.87 -36.94 -1.80
N ALA A 260 -11.61 -37.53 -0.87
CA ALA A 260 -12.86 -38.20 -1.14
C ALA A 260 -13.89 -37.23 -1.76
N ILE A 261 -14.04 -36.03 -1.19
CA ILE A 261 -14.91 -34.99 -1.73
C ILE A 261 -14.43 -34.58 -3.14
N ASN A 262 -13.14 -34.29 -3.31
CA ASN A 262 -12.57 -33.95 -4.61
C ASN A 262 -12.77 -35.03 -5.68
N THR A 263 -12.59 -36.30 -5.31
CA THR A 263 -12.83 -37.43 -6.20
C THR A 263 -14.30 -37.49 -6.65
N THR A 264 -15.23 -37.23 -5.74
CA THR A 264 -16.66 -37.14 -6.08
C THR A 264 -16.91 -35.98 -7.04
N LEU A 265 -16.39 -34.78 -6.74
CA LEU A 265 -16.54 -33.60 -7.59
C LEU A 265 -15.94 -33.77 -8.98
N ALA A 266 -14.77 -34.41 -9.09
CA ALA A 266 -14.08 -34.68 -10.37
C ALA A 266 -14.68 -35.86 -11.15
N SER A 267 -15.60 -36.62 -10.57
CA SER A 267 -16.20 -37.79 -11.21
C SER A 267 -16.94 -37.44 -12.51
N ARG A 268 -17.27 -38.46 -13.31
CA ARG A 268 -17.98 -38.28 -14.60
C ARG A 268 -19.36 -37.63 -14.44
N ASP A 269 -19.97 -37.75 -13.29
CA ASP A 269 -21.30 -37.24 -13.03
C ASP A 269 -21.28 -35.75 -12.68
N TYR A 270 -20.28 -35.31 -11.95
CA TYR A 270 -20.14 -33.90 -11.53
C TYR A 270 -19.30 -33.07 -12.51
N LYS A 271 -18.21 -33.62 -13.01
CA LYS A 271 -17.30 -32.97 -13.97
C LYS A 271 -16.83 -31.58 -13.51
N ILE A 272 -16.52 -31.46 -12.23
CA ILE A 272 -15.99 -30.21 -11.70
C ILE A 272 -14.49 -30.14 -12.00
N ASN A 273 -14.05 -29.00 -12.50
CA ASN A 273 -12.66 -28.76 -12.85
C ASN A 273 -11.75 -28.70 -11.62
N GLU A 274 -10.47 -28.99 -11.80
CA GLU A 274 -9.46 -29.04 -10.75
C GLU A 274 -9.33 -27.73 -9.95
N ASP A 275 -9.52 -26.59 -10.59
CA ASP A 275 -9.50 -25.25 -10.00
C ASP A 275 -10.53 -25.05 -8.88
N LYS A 276 -11.63 -25.82 -8.93
CA LYS A 276 -12.69 -25.81 -7.91
C LYS A 276 -12.56 -26.94 -6.90
N LEU A 277 -11.48 -27.68 -6.90
CA LEU A 277 -11.22 -28.68 -5.91
C LEU A 277 -10.57 -28.08 -4.67
N MET A 278 -10.76 -28.71 -3.52
CA MET A 278 -10.22 -28.20 -2.25
C MET A 278 -8.77 -28.60 -2.07
N GLY A 279 -7.89 -27.63 -1.87
CA GLY A 279 -6.49 -27.83 -1.49
C GLY A 279 -6.33 -28.24 -0.01
N PRO A 280 -5.13 -28.73 0.36
CA PRO A 280 -4.86 -29.17 1.73
C PRO A 280 -5.04 -28.06 2.77
N PHE A 281 -4.73 -26.84 2.43
CA PHE A 281 -4.83 -25.68 3.31
C PHE A 281 -6.18 -24.94 3.23
N PHE A 282 -7.20 -25.56 2.61
CA PHE A 282 -8.55 -25.00 2.58
C PHE A 282 -9.09 -24.77 3.99
N VAL A 283 -8.71 -25.64 4.94
CA VAL A 283 -8.90 -25.46 6.38
C VAL A 283 -7.52 -25.37 7.03
N SER A 284 -7.33 -24.42 7.94
CA SER A 284 -6.06 -24.26 8.65
C SER A 284 -5.84 -25.38 9.67
N LYS A 285 -4.55 -25.68 9.95
CA LYS A 285 -4.19 -26.70 10.94
C LYS A 285 -4.79 -26.41 12.33
N SER A 286 -4.79 -25.16 12.77
CA SER A 286 -5.36 -24.76 14.06
C SER A 286 -6.85 -25.04 14.19
N ILE A 287 -7.61 -24.97 13.08
CA ILE A 287 -9.03 -25.33 13.06
C ILE A 287 -9.19 -26.86 13.13
N LEU A 288 -8.34 -27.59 12.41
CA LEU A 288 -8.39 -29.07 12.39
C LEU A 288 -8.03 -29.72 13.75
N GLU A 289 -7.24 -29.02 14.57
CA GLU A 289 -6.87 -29.44 15.91
C GLU A 289 -7.99 -29.23 16.96
N ASN A 290 -9.06 -28.48 16.60
CA ASN A 290 -10.19 -28.20 17.48
C ASN A 290 -11.50 -28.70 16.86
N GLU A 291 -12.12 -29.68 17.49
CA GLU A 291 -13.31 -30.35 16.95
C GLU A 291 -14.49 -29.40 16.75
N ASP A 292 -14.79 -28.54 17.72
CA ASP A 292 -15.91 -27.61 17.62
C ASP A 292 -15.66 -26.56 16.56
N ALA A 293 -14.44 -26.02 16.51
CA ALA A 293 -14.05 -25.06 15.46
C ALA A 293 -14.11 -25.71 14.06
N PHE A 294 -13.72 -26.98 13.95
CA PHE A 294 -13.82 -27.67 12.66
C PHE A 294 -15.28 -27.93 12.28
N ARG A 295 -16.13 -28.33 13.20
CA ARG A 295 -17.58 -28.58 12.96
C ARG A 295 -18.25 -27.32 12.43
N GLU A 296 -18.00 -26.18 13.06
CA GLU A 296 -18.51 -24.89 12.60
C GLU A 296 -17.91 -24.47 11.23
N THR A 297 -16.61 -24.69 11.02
CA THR A 297 -15.97 -24.42 9.73
C THR A 297 -16.47 -25.35 8.63
N PHE A 298 -16.72 -26.60 8.94
CA PHE A 298 -17.27 -27.55 7.97
C PHE A 298 -18.63 -27.09 7.45
N LYS A 299 -19.51 -26.65 8.32
CA LYS A 299 -20.80 -26.10 7.97
C LYS A 299 -20.67 -24.76 7.21
N SER A 300 -20.06 -23.78 7.86
CA SER A 300 -20.05 -22.40 7.38
C SER A 300 -19.12 -22.14 6.19
N LYS A 301 -18.09 -22.97 5.98
CA LYS A 301 -17.12 -22.79 4.89
C LYS A 301 -17.16 -23.92 3.87
N ILE A 302 -17.04 -25.18 4.31
CA ILE A 302 -16.92 -26.31 3.37
C ILE A 302 -18.27 -26.57 2.68
N ILE A 303 -19.35 -26.74 3.42
CA ILE A 303 -20.67 -26.96 2.81
C ILE A 303 -21.09 -25.72 2.00
N MET A 304 -20.83 -24.49 2.51
CA MET A 304 -21.12 -23.28 1.79
C MET A 304 -20.37 -23.22 0.45
N TYR A 305 -19.08 -23.54 0.44
CA TYR A 305 -18.28 -23.60 -0.79
C TYR A 305 -18.81 -24.62 -1.78
N LEU A 306 -19.15 -25.81 -1.31
CA LEU A 306 -19.74 -26.85 -2.16
C LEU A 306 -21.10 -26.41 -2.73
N PHE A 307 -21.87 -25.72 -1.93
CA PHE A 307 -23.23 -25.29 -2.30
C PHE A 307 -23.21 -24.09 -3.26
N GLU A 308 -22.42 -23.04 -2.97
CA GLU A 308 -22.45 -21.77 -3.74
C GLU A 308 -21.48 -21.77 -4.92
N ASP A 309 -20.35 -22.47 -4.82
CA ASP A 309 -19.29 -22.40 -5.81
C ASP A 309 -19.06 -23.72 -6.56
N ALA A 310 -18.48 -24.73 -5.87
CA ALA A 310 -17.98 -25.92 -6.55
C ALA A 310 -19.11 -26.71 -7.24
N ALA A 311 -20.18 -27.01 -6.53
CA ALA A 311 -21.29 -27.81 -7.04
C ALA A 311 -22.56 -27.00 -7.33
N LYS A 312 -22.46 -25.68 -7.52
CA LYS A 312 -23.62 -24.79 -7.72
C LYS A 312 -24.64 -25.31 -8.74
N GLN A 313 -24.20 -25.86 -9.86
CA GLN A 313 -25.07 -26.39 -10.90
C GLN A 313 -25.45 -27.87 -10.67
N ARG A 314 -24.88 -28.52 -9.65
CA ARG A 314 -25.05 -29.95 -9.36
C ARG A 314 -25.49 -30.19 -7.91
N ARG A 315 -26.06 -29.17 -7.23
CA ARG A 315 -26.54 -29.23 -5.85
C ARG A 315 -27.45 -30.42 -5.60
N HIS A 316 -28.40 -30.65 -6.51
CA HIS A 316 -29.37 -31.74 -6.44
C HIS A 316 -28.72 -33.13 -6.44
N MET A 317 -27.53 -33.26 -7.00
CA MET A 317 -26.78 -34.51 -6.99
C MET A 317 -25.96 -34.66 -5.72
N LEU A 318 -25.23 -33.60 -5.33
CA LEU A 318 -24.35 -33.63 -4.15
C LEU A 318 -25.13 -33.75 -2.85
N PHE A 319 -26.27 -33.05 -2.75
CA PHE A 319 -27.14 -33.03 -1.61
C PHE A 319 -28.41 -33.89 -1.83
N GLY A 320 -28.31 -34.95 -2.62
CA GLY A 320 -29.42 -35.81 -3.05
C GLY A 320 -30.14 -36.61 -1.94
N GLY A 321 -29.55 -36.67 -0.74
CA GLY A 321 -30.20 -37.24 0.44
C GLY A 321 -31.18 -36.32 1.16
N CYS A 322 -31.25 -35.03 0.75
CA CYS A 322 -32.20 -34.04 1.24
C CYS A 322 -33.48 -34.05 0.40
N ASP A 323 -34.63 -33.69 0.97
CA ASP A 323 -35.89 -33.53 0.21
C ASP A 323 -35.75 -32.47 -0.87
N GLU A 324 -36.53 -32.58 -1.96
CA GLU A 324 -36.39 -31.73 -3.16
C GLU A 324 -36.52 -30.23 -2.87
N ASP A 325 -37.39 -29.86 -1.94
CA ASP A 325 -37.60 -28.47 -1.52
C ASP A 325 -36.45 -27.93 -0.65
N ILE A 326 -35.67 -28.80 -0.01
CA ILE A 326 -34.60 -28.48 0.91
C ILE A 326 -33.26 -28.31 0.19
N ARG A 327 -33.03 -28.98 -0.93
CA ARG A 327 -31.78 -28.98 -1.72
C ARG A 327 -31.31 -27.61 -2.20
N ASN A 328 -32.21 -26.65 -2.23
CA ASN A 328 -31.93 -25.27 -2.66
C ASN A 328 -31.76 -24.29 -1.49
N GLN A 329 -31.91 -24.77 -0.25
CA GLN A 329 -31.82 -23.92 0.96
C GLN A 329 -30.62 -24.34 1.81
N TYR A 330 -29.56 -23.51 1.78
CA TYR A 330 -28.34 -23.75 2.57
C TYR A 330 -28.64 -23.95 4.06
N SER A 331 -29.53 -23.14 4.63
CA SER A 331 -29.91 -23.21 6.05
C SER A 331 -30.55 -24.54 6.48
N THR A 332 -30.99 -25.33 5.54
CA THR A 332 -31.62 -26.63 5.80
C THR A 332 -30.65 -27.80 5.58
N ILE A 333 -29.54 -27.55 4.85
CA ILE A 333 -28.44 -28.53 4.66
C ILE A 333 -27.50 -28.54 5.85
N CYS A 334 -27.29 -27.40 6.49
CA CYS A 334 -26.48 -27.21 7.69
C CYS A 334 -27.27 -27.34 8.98
#